data_cb3d1662a2f8aa02a500692a2796de36
#
_entry.id   cb3d1662a2f8aa02a500692a2796de36
#
_cell.length_a   1.000
_cell.length_b   1.000
_cell.length_c   1.000
_cell.angle_alpha   90.00
_cell.angle_beta   90.00
_cell.angle_gamma   90.00
#
_symmetry.space_group_name_H-M   'P 1'
#
loop_
_entity.id
_entity.type
_entity.pdbx_description
1 polymer ?
#
loop_
_entity_poly.entity_id
_entity_poly.type
_entity_poly.pdbx_seq_one_letter_code
_entity_poly.pdbx_strand_id
1 'polypeptide(L)'
;MAKEKIHVGLEIGTTKVCAVVAECGRDGEIRLLGVGESPSRGVRKGEIVDFQNASKCVHDALADAEERSDQEIKSVWLAVTGSHLESFNNRSSSSLAEESEITEKEIGDVEYKAKEISIPKENVILHSIIQRYYVDGQEGVIDPLGMLGTKLEADYHIIHGVMTRIQNTIRCVKEFDIDVDDVVVNSVASAQVVLSDSQKQAGAVVIDIGGGVTDYIVYHDGVVRHSGAIAIGGDHITNDLCIGLRIPITRAEKLKIEEGSAMVGGHPPGEKITLRNDTGFSGKEVDRELLNMIINARVNELFKILKK
;
A
#
# COMPACT_ATOMS: atom_id res chain seq x y z
N MET A 1 3.81 -30.82 -19.03
CA MET A 1 4.02 -30.15 -17.74
C MET A 1 3.40 -28.76 -17.86
N ALA A 2 2.45 -28.38 -17.02
CA ALA A 2 1.95 -27.01 -17.05
C ALA A 2 3.09 -26.09 -16.60
N LYS A 3 3.35 -25.05 -17.37
CA LYS A 3 4.37 -24.04 -17.10
C LYS A 3 4.04 -23.37 -15.78
N GLU A 4 5.00 -23.28 -14.87
CA GLU A 4 4.91 -22.43 -13.69
C GLU A 4 4.63 -21.00 -14.13
N LYS A 5 3.76 -20.30 -13.42
CA LYS A 5 3.28 -19.00 -13.86
C LYS A 5 4.14 -17.91 -13.22
N ILE A 6 4.76 -17.09 -14.06
CA ILE A 6 5.51 -15.92 -13.62
C ILE A 6 4.54 -14.79 -13.34
N HIS A 7 4.71 -14.14 -12.22
CA HIS A 7 4.00 -12.93 -11.81
C HIS A 7 4.98 -11.82 -11.50
N VAL A 8 4.62 -10.60 -11.88
CA VAL A 8 5.43 -9.42 -11.62
C VAL A 8 4.59 -8.41 -10.85
N GLY A 9 5.06 -8.04 -9.65
CA GLY A 9 4.51 -6.93 -8.87
C GLY A 9 5.33 -5.66 -9.12
N LEU A 10 4.66 -4.54 -9.36
CA LEU A 10 5.31 -3.24 -9.54
C LEU A 10 4.72 -2.22 -8.59
N GLU A 11 5.58 -1.52 -7.84
CA GLU A 11 5.22 -0.37 -7.02
C GLU A 11 5.94 0.88 -7.53
N ILE A 12 5.18 1.97 -7.70
CA ILE A 12 5.70 3.29 -8.06
C ILE A 12 5.60 4.20 -6.83
N GLY A 13 6.60 4.08 -5.95
CA GLY A 13 6.65 4.81 -4.68
C GLY A 13 7.24 6.21 -4.80
N THR A 14 7.13 7.02 -3.73
CA THR A 14 7.70 8.37 -3.67
C THR A 14 9.23 8.36 -3.65
N THR A 15 9.84 7.36 -3.01
CA THR A 15 11.31 7.28 -2.84
C THR A 15 11.96 6.34 -3.84
N LYS A 16 11.29 5.23 -4.17
CA LYS A 16 11.77 4.22 -5.11
C LYS A 16 10.63 3.66 -5.96
N VAL A 17 10.99 3.18 -7.14
CA VAL A 17 10.18 2.27 -7.95
C VAL A 17 10.76 0.87 -7.76
N CYS A 18 9.92 -0.12 -7.51
CA CYS A 18 10.34 -1.49 -7.24
C CYS A 18 9.53 -2.47 -8.06
N ALA A 19 10.20 -3.37 -8.79
CA ALA A 19 9.60 -4.47 -9.52
C ALA A 19 10.08 -5.80 -8.93
N VAL A 20 9.13 -6.70 -8.64
CA VAL A 20 9.40 -8.00 -8.04
C VAL A 20 8.91 -9.09 -8.99
N VAL A 21 9.82 -9.94 -9.46
CA VAL A 21 9.51 -11.08 -10.33
C VAL A 21 9.50 -12.35 -9.50
N ALA A 22 8.39 -13.07 -9.53
CA ALA A 22 8.21 -14.29 -8.77
C ALA A 22 7.53 -15.38 -9.62
N GLU A 23 7.85 -16.63 -9.31
CA GLU A 23 7.22 -17.81 -9.85
C GLU A 23 6.29 -18.42 -8.81
N CYS A 24 5.04 -18.69 -9.21
CA CYS A 24 4.06 -19.36 -8.37
C CYS A 24 3.97 -20.84 -8.73
N GLY A 25 4.33 -21.70 -7.77
CA GLY A 25 4.19 -23.15 -7.84
C GLY A 25 2.72 -23.60 -7.71
N ARG A 26 2.42 -24.87 -8.04
CA ARG A 26 1.06 -25.43 -7.96
C ARG A 26 0.53 -25.61 -6.53
N ASP A 27 1.42 -25.69 -5.58
CA ASP A 27 1.18 -25.83 -4.15
C ASP A 27 1.04 -24.48 -3.45
N GLY A 28 1.09 -23.37 -4.21
CA GLY A 28 1.02 -22.01 -3.69
C GLY A 28 2.37 -21.48 -3.18
N GLU A 29 3.46 -22.23 -3.35
CA GLU A 29 4.79 -21.71 -3.04
C GLU A 29 5.16 -20.58 -3.99
N ILE A 30 5.65 -19.47 -3.43
CA ILE A 30 6.15 -18.31 -4.17
C ILE A 30 7.67 -18.31 -4.11
N ARG A 31 8.31 -18.39 -5.29
CA ARG A 31 9.75 -18.31 -5.43
C ARG A 31 10.14 -16.98 -6.05
N LEU A 32 10.89 -16.17 -5.31
CA LEU A 32 11.46 -14.93 -5.81
C LEU A 32 12.54 -15.22 -6.85
N LEU A 33 12.41 -14.64 -8.05
CA LEU A 33 13.37 -14.77 -9.15
C LEU A 33 14.29 -13.57 -9.27
N GLY A 34 13.74 -12.35 -9.08
CA GLY A 34 14.50 -11.13 -9.16
C GLY A 34 13.75 -9.94 -8.60
N VAL A 35 14.50 -8.91 -8.19
CA VAL A 35 13.98 -7.63 -7.74
C VAL A 35 14.75 -6.53 -8.44
N GLY A 36 14.04 -5.65 -9.15
CA GLY A 36 14.62 -4.47 -9.77
C GLY A 36 14.18 -3.21 -9.03
N GLU A 37 15.12 -2.29 -8.81
CA GLU A 37 14.85 -1.04 -8.12
C GLU A 37 15.45 0.16 -8.86
N SER A 38 14.71 1.28 -8.84
CA SER A 38 15.19 2.58 -9.33
C SER A 38 14.83 3.66 -8.33
N PRO A 39 15.72 4.64 -8.04
CA PRO A 39 15.35 5.82 -7.28
C PRO A 39 14.22 6.58 -7.97
N SER A 40 13.13 6.84 -7.26
CA SER A 40 11.96 7.50 -7.83
C SER A 40 12.18 8.98 -8.05
N ARG A 41 11.72 9.46 -9.20
CA ARG A 41 11.64 10.88 -9.56
C ARG A 41 10.30 11.15 -10.21
N GLY A 42 9.75 12.35 -9.99
CA GLY A 42 8.45 12.71 -10.56
C GLY A 42 7.23 12.12 -9.81
N VAL A 43 7.46 11.53 -8.64
CA VAL A 43 6.41 11.05 -7.73
C VAL A 43 6.46 11.84 -6.44
N ARG A 44 5.31 12.30 -5.97
CA ARG A 44 5.17 13.03 -4.71
C ARG A 44 3.92 12.58 -3.99
N LYS A 45 4.06 12.16 -2.73
CA LYS A 45 2.94 11.68 -1.91
C LYS A 45 2.13 10.56 -2.58
N GLY A 46 2.83 9.64 -3.26
CA GLY A 46 2.21 8.54 -3.99
C GLY A 46 1.55 8.91 -5.32
N GLU A 47 1.67 10.17 -5.77
CA GLU A 47 1.03 10.67 -6.99
C GLU A 47 2.07 11.09 -8.04
N ILE A 48 1.79 10.82 -9.31
CA ILE A 48 2.63 11.24 -10.44
C ILE A 48 2.50 12.77 -10.61
N VAL A 49 3.61 13.50 -10.45
CA VAL A 49 3.69 14.95 -10.63
C VAL A 49 4.59 15.34 -11.80
N ASP A 50 5.43 14.42 -12.28
CA ASP A 50 6.24 14.55 -13.48
C ASP A 50 6.25 13.21 -14.20
N PHE A 51 5.43 13.12 -15.24
CA PHE A 51 5.17 11.88 -15.97
C PHE A 51 6.43 11.32 -16.62
N GLN A 52 7.23 12.15 -17.26
CA GLN A 52 8.42 11.74 -18.01
C GLN A 52 9.48 11.14 -17.08
N ASN A 53 9.73 11.79 -15.94
CA ASN A 53 10.70 11.28 -14.96
C ASN A 53 10.17 10.01 -14.27
N ALA A 54 8.88 9.94 -13.95
CA ALA A 54 8.28 8.75 -13.34
C ALA A 54 8.35 7.54 -14.29
N SER A 55 7.92 7.70 -15.56
CA SER A 55 8.00 6.64 -16.57
C SER A 55 9.43 6.13 -16.75
N LYS A 56 10.42 7.02 -16.78
CA LYS A 56 11.82 6.61 -16.87
C LYS A 56 12.24 5.73 -15.68
N CYS A 57 11.86 6.11 -14.46
CA CYS A 57 12.17 5.31 -13.28
C CYS A 57 11.46 3.93 -13.31
N VAL A 58 10.26 3.86 -13.86
CA VAL A 58 9.53 2.60 -14.08
C VAL A 58 10.30 1.71 -15.04
N HIS A 59 10.73 2.25 -16.19
CA HIS A 59 11.55 1.52 -17.16
C HIS A 59 12.84 0.99 -16.53
N ASP A 60 13.56 1.85 -15.80
CA ASP A 60 14.84 1.46 -15.20
C ASP A 60 14.66 0.33 -14.16
N ALA A 61 13.58 0.35 -13.36
CA ALA A 61 13.28 -0.70 -12.39
C ALA A 61 12.85 -2.02 -13.06
N LEU A 62 12.05 -1.95 -14.13
CA LEU A 62 11.63 -3.14 -14.88
C LEU A 62 12.83 -3.77 -15.60
N ALA A 63 13.70 -2.99 -16.23
CA ALA A 63 14.90 -3.50 -16.88
C ALA A 63 15.88 -4.16 -15.88
N ASP A 64 16.08 -3.58 -14.69
CA ASP A 64 16.87 -4.21 -13.61
C ASP A 64 16.23 -5.53 -13.12
N ALA A 65 14.89 -5.59 -13.06
CA ALA A 65 14.17 -6.81 -12.68
C ALA A 65 14.29 -7.91 -13.74
N GLU A 66 14.20 -7.57 -15.03
CA GLU A 66 14.41 -8.50 -16.14
C GLU A 66 15.84 -9.07 -16.14
N GLU A 67 16.85 -8.20 -15.98
CA GLU A 67 18.25 -8.63 -15.92
C GLU A 67 18.51 -9.60 -14.76
N ARG A 68 17.96 -9.31 -13.57
CA ARG A 68 18.17 -10.16 -12.39
C ARG A 68 17.38 -11.45 -12.39
N SER A 69 16.21 -11.47 -13.02
CA SER A 69 15.34 -12.65 -13.06
C SER A 69 15.56 -13.53 -14.27
N ASP A 70 16.24 -13.05 -15.30
CA ASP A 70 16.34 -13.69 -16.64
C ASP A 70 14.94 -13.98 -17.24
N GLN A 71 13.98 -13.06 -17.01
CA GLN A 71 12.61 -13.16 -17.48
C GLN A 71 12.21 -11.90 -18.24
N GLU A 72 11.54 -12.06 -19.40
CA GLU A 72 10.89 -10.97 -20.12
C GLU A 72 9.58 -10.59 -19.42
N ILE A 73 9.41 -9.31 -19.06
CA ILE A 73 8.22 -8.79 -18.38
C ILE A 73 7.22 -8.28 -19.43
N LYS A 74 6.05 -8.91 -19.50
CA LYS A 74 4.96 -8.54 -20.44
C LYS A 74 3.77 -7.90 -19.75
N SER A 75 3.55 -8.22 -18.49
CA SER A 75 2.49 -7.65 -17.67
C SER A 75 2.89 -7.56 -16.21
N VAL A 76 2.23 -6.67 -15.48
CA VAL A 76 2.47 -6.45 -14.05
C VAL A 76 1.16 -6.33 -13.26
N TRP A 77 1.21 -6.72 -12.00
CA TRP A 77 0.27 -6.31 -10.97
C TRP A 77 0.75 -5.00 -10.38
N LEU A 78 -0.05 -3.92 -10.54
CA LEU A 78 0.38 -2.58 -10.18
C LEU A 78 -0.12 -2.21 -8.79
N ALA A 79 0.80 -2.00 -7.85
CA ALA A 79 0.47 -1.48 -6.54
C ALA A 79 0.25 0.03 -6.59
N VAL A 80 -0.83 0.50 -5.95
CA VAL A 80 -1.20 1.93 -5.89
C VAL A 80 -1.36 2.39 -4.46
N THR A 81 -0.95 3.62 -4.22
CA THR A 81 -1.07 4.35 -2.96
C THR A 81 -1.45 5.80 -3.21
N GLY A 82 -1.78 6.52 -2.16
CA GLY A 82 -2.02 7.96 -2.21
C GLY A 82 -3.21 8.38 -1.35
N SER A 83 -3.18 9.62 -0.88
CA SER A 83 -4.23 10.17 -0.01
C SER A 83 -5.59 10.37 -0.69
N HIS A 84 -5.69 10.05 -1.99
CA HIS A 84 -6.93 10.03 -2.74
C HIS A 84 -7.68 8.69 -2.63
N LEU A 85 -7.07 7.70 -1.99
CA LEU A 85 -7.70 6.42 -1.69
C LEU A 85 -8.54 6.56 -0.44
N GLU A 86 -9.81 6.21 -0.56
CA GLU A 86 -10.80 6.25 0.51
C GLU A 86 -11.49 4.90 0.62
N SER A 87 -11.98 4.57 1.80
CA SER A 87 -12.71 3.34 2.02
C SER A 87 -13.93 3.52 2.91
N PHE A 88 -14.89 2.65 2.75
CA PHE A 88 -16.08 2.54 3.61
C PHE A 88 -16.60 1.10 3.61
N ASN A 89 -17.44 0.78 4.58
CA ASN A 89 -18.12 -0.51 4.64
C ASN A 89 -19.54 -0.34 4.14
N ASN A 90 -19.99 -1.28 3.32
CA ASN A 90 -21.34 -1.29 2.77
C ASN A 90 -21.98 -2.67 2.92
N ARG A 91 -23.27 -2.69 3.30
CA ARG A 91 -24.09 -3.89 3.30
C ARG A 91 -25.00 -3.88 2.08
N SER A 92 -25.00 -4.97 1.35
CA SER A 92 -25.93 -5.20 0.25
C SER A 92 -26.81 -6.41 0.51
N SER A 93 -27.91 -6.52 -0.20
CA SER A 93 -28.83 -7.64 -0.06
C SER A 93 -29.50 -8.00 -1.38
N SER A 94 -29.83 -9.28 -1.54
CA SER A 94 -30.62 -9.81 -2.62
C SER A 94 -31.73 -10.73 -2.07
N SER A 95 -32.94 -10.53 -2.52
CA SER A 95 -34.04 -11.47 -2.26
C SER A 95 -33.96 -12.63 -3.24
N LEU A 96 -34.19 -13.83 -2.75
CA LEU A 96 -34.18 -15.08 -3.49
C LEU A 96 -35.60 -15.55 -3.70
N ALA A 97 -35.87 -16.47 -4.64
CA ALA A 97 -37.12 -17.17 -4.69
C ALA A 97 -37.29 -18.04 -3.43
N GLU A 98 -38.52 -18.35 -3.06
CA GLU A 98 -38.76 -19.15 -1.86
C GLU A 98 -38.00 -20.47 -1.92
N GLU A 99 -37.26 -20.76 -0.84
CA GLU A 99 -36.45 -21.98 -0.64
C GLU A 99 -35.50 -22.32 -1.82
N SER A 100 -34.97 -21.29 -2.49
CA SER A 100 -33.99 -21.50 -3.55
C SER A 100 -32.59 -21.69 -2.99
N GLU A 101 -31.82 -22.52 -3.65
CA GLU A 101 -30.40 -22.72 -3.39
C GLU A 101 -29.61 -21.47 -3.82
N ILE A 102 -28.71 -21.00 -2.97
CA ILE A 102 -27.80 -19.88 -3.28
C ILE A 102 -26.72 -20.39 -4.20
N THR A 103 -26.59 -19.75 -5.35
CA THR A 103 -25.57 -20.06 -6.35
C THR A 103 -24.57 -18.92 -6.49
N GLU A 104 -23.50 -19.13 -7.28
CA GLU A 104 -22.53 -18.07 -7.59
C GLU A 104 -23.19 -16.81 -8.19
N LYS A 105 -24.32 -16.97 -8.87
CA LYS A 105 -25.06 -15.85 -9.45
C LYS A 105 -25.62 -14.94 -8.37
N GLU A 106 -26.28 -15.49 -7.37
CA GLU A 106 -26.85 -14.71 -6.25
C GLU A 106 -25.75 -14.04 -5.44
N ILE A 107 -24.61 -14.71 -5.23
CA ILE A 107 -23.42 -14.13 -4.60
C ILE A 107 -22.88 -12.95 -5.45
N GLY A 108 -22.76 -13.14 -6.77
CA GLY A 108 -22.35 -12.07 -7.69
C GLY A 108 -23.35 -10.90 -7.73
N ASP A 109 -24.65 -11.17 -7.67
CA ASP A 109 -25.70 -10.12 -7.63
C ASP A 109 -25.59 -9.26 -6.36
N VAL A 110 -25.28 -9.86 -5.21
CA VAL A 110 -25.08 -9.14 -3.95
C VAL A 110 -23.79 -8.31 -4.02
N GLU A 111 -22.70 -8.86 -4.58
CA GLU A 111 -21.47 -8.10 -4.77
C GLU A 111 -21.68 -6.93 -5.74
N TYR A 112 -22.36 -7.15 -6.86
CA TYR A 112 -22.69 -6.09 -7.82
C TYR A 112 -23.46 -4.95 -7.16
N LYS A 113 -24.51 -5.30 -6.40
CA LYS A 113 -25.31 -4.31 -5.63
C LYS A 113 -24.48 -3.57 -4.58
N ALA A 114 -23.48 -4.22 -3.97
CA ALA A 114 -22.58 -3.55 -3.05
C ALA A 114 -21.77 -2.44 -3.72
N LYS A 115 -21.49 -2.58 -5.03
CA LYS A 115 -20.78 -1.59 -5.85
C LYS A 115 -21.69 -0.51 -6.43
N GLU A 116 -23.03 -0.72 -6.46
CA GLU A 116 -24.04 0.28 -6.88
C GLU A 116 -24.26 1.37 -5.82
N ILE A 117 -23.18 1.96 -5.34
CA ILE A 117 -23.19 2.99 -4.32
C ILE A 117 -22.74 4.33 -4.91
N SER A 118 -23.26 5.41 -4.35
CA SER A 118 -22.86 6.76 -4.75
C SER A 118 -21.47 7.10 -4.20
N ILE A 119 -20.45 6.96 -5.05
CA ILE A 119 -19.10 7.49 -4.83
C ILE A 119 -18.93 8.79 -5.63
N PRO A 120 -17.95 9.66 -5.33
CA PRO A 120 -17.64 10.81 -6.16
C PRO A 120 -17.45 10.42 -7.63
N LYS A 121 -17.97 11.24 -8.56
CA LYS A 121 -17.99 10.91 -10.00
C LYS A 121 -16.59 10.71 -10.61
N GLU A 122 -15.59 11.36 -10.03
CA GLU A 122 -14.18 11.25 -10.38
C GLU A 122 -13.50 9.99 -9.87
N ASN A 123 -14.16 9.21 -8.99
CA ASN A 123 -13.60 8.03 -8.37
C ASN A 123 -14.03 6.75 -9.09
N VAL A 124 -13.20 5.72 -8.92
CA VAL A 124 -13.45 4.34 -9.36
C VAL A 124 -13.24 3.40 -8.18
N ILE A 125 -14.06 2.34 -8.10
CA ILE A 125 -13.89 1.26 -7.12
C ILE A 125 -12.68 0.43 -7.56
N LEU A 126 -11.75 0.21 -6.62
CA LEU A 126 -10.56 -0.62 -6.80
C LEU A 126 -10.75 -2.01 -6.19
N HIS A 127 -11.29 -2.06 -4.98
CA HIS A 127 -11.52 -3.32 -4.28
C HIS A 127 -12.92 -3.38 -3.68
N SER A 128 -13.50 -4.59 -3.73
CA SER A 128 -14.71 -4.98 -3.03
C SER A 128 -14.36 -6.24 -2.22
N ILE A 129 -14.01 -6.07 -0.95
CA ILE A 129 -13.51 -7.15 -0.10
C ILE A 129 -14.64 -7.63 0.79
N ILE A 130 -15.04 -8.89 0.64
CA ILE A 130 -16.07 -9.50 1.46
C ILE A 130 -15.63 -9.50 2.93
N GLN A 131 -16.57 -9.16 3.80
CA GLN A 131 -16.39 -9.23 5.24
C GLN A 131 -17.20 -10.39 5.83
N ARG A 132 -18.50 -10.44 5.57
CA ARG A 132 -19.42 -11.47 6.10
C ARG A 132 -20.61 -11.68 5.20
N TYR A 133 -21.14 -12.91 5.21
CA TYR A 133 -22.44 -13.25 4.64
C TYR A 133 -23.48 -13.49 5.72
N TYR A 134 -24.74 -13.27 5.34
CA TYR A 134 -25.92 -13.53 6.17
C TYR A 134 -26.99 -14.18 5.28
N VAL A 135 -27.56 -15.29 5.74
CA VAL A 135 -28.67 -15.97 5.07
C VAL A 135 -29.86 -15.94 6.01
N ASP A 136 -30.96 -15.29 5.57
CA ASP A 136 -32.20 -15.08 6.37
C ASP A 136 -31.93 -14.51 7.77
N GLY A 137 -30.91 -13.64 7.90
CA GLY A 137 -30.48 -13.04 9.16
C GLY A 137 -29.55 -13.91 10.01
N GLN A 138 -29.22 -15.13 9.58
CA GLN A 138 -28.24 -15.97 10.27
C GLN A 138 -26.85 -15.35 10.08
N GLU A 139 -26.18 -15.02 11.18
CA GLU A 139 -24.80 -14.51 11.21
C GLU A 139 -23.76 -15.63 11.13
N GLY A 140 -22.53 -15.26 10.77
CA GLY A 140 -21.38 -16.18 10.78
C GLY A 140 -21.33 -17.15 9.62
N VAL A 141 -22.07 -16.90 8.55
CA VAL A 141 -21.97 -17.67 7.31
C VAL A 141 -20.64 -17.34 6.64
N ILE A 142 -19.78 -18.37 6.48
CA ILE A 142 -18.47 -18.25 5.86
C ILE A 142 -18.61 -18.32 4.34
N ASP A 143 -19.34 -19.32 3.86
CA ASP A 143 -19.65 -19.52 2.44
C ASP A 143 -21.14 -19.85 2.31
N PRO A 144 -21.94 -19.01 1.64
CA PRO A 144 -23.37 -19.23 1.47
C PRO A 144 -23.71 -20.17 0.30
N LEU A 145 -22.70 -20.56 -0.52
CA LEU A 145 -22.93 -21.40 -1.70
C LEU A 145 -23.58 -22.73 -1.32
N GLY A 146 -24.69 -23.08 -2.00
CA GLY A 146 -25.44 -24.29 -1.73
C GLY A 146 -26.40 -24.22 -0.55
N MET A 147 -26.44 -23.13 0.22
CA MET A 147 -27.41 -22.95 1.29
C MET A 147 -28.80 -22.60 0.71
N LEU A 148 -29.85 -23.05 1.41
CA LEU A 148 -31.22 -22.63 1.11
C LEU A 148 -31.53 -21.34 1.88
N GLY A 149 -32.23 -20.41 1.24
CA GLY A 149 -32.66 -19.17 1.87
C GLY A 149 -33.61 -18.35 1.01
N THR A 150 -34.16 -17.30 1.60
CA THR A 150 -35.04 -16.32 0.93
C THR A 150 -34.38 -14.98 0.76
N LYS A 151 -33.27 -14.72 1.54
CA LYS A 151 -32.54 -13.47 1.51
C LYS A 151 -31.05 -13.72 1.75
N LEU A 152 -30.23 -13.30 0.82
CA LEU A 152 -28.77 -13.22 0.99
C LEU A 152 -28.35 -11.78 1.24
N GLU A 153 -27.57 -11.54 2.30
CA GLU A 153 -26.95 -10.26 2.59
C GLU A 153 -25.44 -10.44 2.74
N ALA A 154 -24.69 -9.40 2.42
CA ALA A 154 -23.25 -9.41 2.60
C ALA A 154 -22.71 -8.03 2.97
N ASP A 155 -21.74 -8.01 3.88
CA ASP A 155 -20.96 -6.83 4.22
C ASP A 155 -19.67 -6.83 3.39
N TYR A 156 -19.39 -5.70 2.76
CA TYR A 156 -18.18 -5.48 1.96
C TYR A 156 -17.39 -4.28 2.48
N HIS A 157 -16.08 -4.41 2.46
CA HIS A 157 -15.17 -3.27 2.54
C HIS A 157 -14.85 -2.80 1.13
N ILE A 158 -15.25 -1.58 0.79
CA ILE A 158 -15.08 -0.98 -0.53
C ILE A 158 -13.93 0.02 -0.46
N ILE A 159 -12.97 -0.10 -1.39
CA ILE A 159 -11.89 0.86 -1.55
C ILE A 159 -12.02 1.51 -2.93
N HIS A 160 -12.00 2.83 -2.97
CA HIS A 160 -12.10 3.60 -4.18
C HIS A 160 -11.05 4.72 -4.22
N GLY A 161 -10.80 5.27 -5.38
CA GLY A 161 -9.85 6.36 -5.55
C GLY A 161 -10.08 7.17 -6.80
N VAL A 162 -9.40 8.31 -6.90
CA VAL A 162 -9.53 9.23 -8.04
C VAL A 162 -9.00 8.58 -9.32
N MET A 163 -9.89 8.35 -10.28
CA MET A 163 -9.63 7.64 -11.53
C MET A 163 -8.42 8.19 -12.30
N THR A 164 -8.33 9.51 -12.45
CA THR A 164 -7.26 10.13 -13.23
C THR A 164 -5.88 9.92 -12.62
N ARG A 165 -5.76 9.85 -11.29
CA ARG A 165 -4.50 9.57 -10.60
C ARG A 165 -4.06 8.13 -10.82
N ILE A 166 -4.99 7.17 -10.71
CA ILE A 166 -4.75 5.76 -10.98
C ILE A 166 -4.36 5.56 -12.46
N GLN A 167 -5.08 6.20 -13.38
CA GLN A 167 -4.78 6.13 -14.82
C GLN A 167 -3.40 6.69 -15.15
N ASN A 168 -2.93 7.74 -14.50
CA ASN A 168 -1.57 8.25 -14.71
C ASN A 168 -0.51 7.22 -14.29
N THR A 169 -0.73 6.52 -13.18
CA THR A 169 0.17 5.44 -12.73
C THR A 169 0.19 4.28 -13.73
N ILE A 170 -0.99 3.83 -14.22
CA ILE A 170 -1.12 2.79 -15.26
C ILE A 170 -0.41 3.22 -16.56
N ARG A 171 -0.55 4.48 -16.98
CA ARG A 171 0.07 4.99 -18.20
C ARG A 171 1.59 5.00 -18.14
N CYS A 172 2.19 5.22 -16.97
CA CYS A 172 3.65 5.13 -16.81
C CYS A 172 4.18 3.73 -17.15
N VAL A 173 3.39 2.67 -16.92
CA VAL A 173 3.74 1.29 -17.28
C VAL A 173 3.49 1.03 -18.76
N LYS A 174 2.30 1.39 -19.25
CA LYS A 174 1.87 1.14 -20.64
C LYS A 174 2.70 1.88 -21.69
N GLU A 175 3.48 2.89 -21.30
CA GLU A 175 4.41 3.58 -22.20
C GLU A 175 5.48 2.66 -22.80
N PHE A 176 5.73 1.50 -22.16
CA PHE A 176 6.75 0.53 -22.55
C PHE A 176 6.15 -0.79 -23.10
N ASP A 177 4.92 -0.74 -23.63
CA ASP A 177 4.19 -1.91 -24.15
C ASP A 177 4.04 -3.04 -23.12
N ILE A 178 4.04 -2.69 -21.82
CA ILE A 178 3.79 -3.62 -20.71
C ILE A 178 2.34 -3.45 -20.25
N ASP A 179 1.61 -4.57 -20.18
CA ASP A 179 0.23 -4.59 -19.72
C ASP A 179 0.14 -4.49 -18.18
N VAL A 180 -0.97 -3.97 -17.69
CA VAL A 180 -1.33 -4.02 -16.27
C VAL A 180 -2.46 -5.01 -16.12
N ASP A 181 -2.15 -6.16 -15.48
CA ASP A 181 -3.10 -7.24 -15.26
C ASP A 181 -4.21 -6.79 -14.30
N ASP A 182 -3.84 -6.14 -13.21
CA ASP A 182 -4.77 -5.55 -12.25
C ASP A 182 -4.05 -4.51 -11.37
N VAL A 183 -4.86 -3.75 -10.60
CA VAL A 183 -4.39 -2.73 -9.67
C VAL A 183 -4.69 -3.17 -8.24
N VAL A 184 -3.70 -3.12 -7.37
CA VAL A 184 -3.80 -3.51 -5.96
C VAL A 184 -3.42 -2.35 -5.05
N VAL A 185 -4.24 -2.07 -4.04
CA VAL A 185 -3.91 -1.05 -3.03
C VAL A 185 -2.79 -1.55 -2.12
N ASN A 186 -1.74 -0.73 -1.89
CA ASN A 186 -0.55 -1.10 -1.13
C ASN A 186 -0.87 -1.73 0.22
N SER A 187 -1.76 -1.13 1.02
CA SER A 187 -2.11 -1.68 2.33
C SER A 187 -2.72 -3.08 2.26
N VAL A 188 -3.49 -3.38 1.21
CA VAL A 188 -4.06 -4.72 0.97
C VAL A 188 -2.95 -5.71 0.64
N ALA A 189 -2.04 -5.35 -0.26
CA ALA A 189 -0.91 -6.20 -0.66
C ALA A 189 0.03 -6.47 0.53
N SER A 190 0.46 -5.42 1.24
CA SER A 190 1.35 -5.53 2.41
C SER A 190 0.76 -6.45 3.49
N ALA A 191 -0.55 -6.35 3.75
CA ALA A 191 -1.21 -7.16 4.76
C ALA A 191 -1.23 -8.66 4.42
N GLN A 192 -1.26 -9.04 3.14
CA GLN A 192 -1.22 -10.45 2.74
C GLN A 192 0.14 -11.11 3.03
N VAL A 193 1.21 -10.32 3.02
CA VAL A 193 2.57 -10.83 3.25
C VAL A 193 2.94 -10.83 4.73
N VAL A 194 2.51 -9.80 5.49
CA VAL A 194 3.01 -9.60 6.87
C VAL A 194 2.09 -10.20 7.94
N LEU A 195 0.81 -10.47 7.64
CA LEU A 195 -0.14 -11.00 8.61
C LEU A 195 -0.49 -12.46 8.35
N SER A 196 -0.41 -13.29 9.39
CA SER A 196 -1.03 -14.60 9.41
C SER A 196 -2.55 -14.50 9.63
N ASP A 197 -3.30 -15.54 9.27
CA ASP A 197 -4.75 -15.59 9.49
C ASP A 197 -5.12 -15.49 10.98
N SER A 198 -4.31 -16.07 11.88
CA SER A 198 -4.49 -15.94 13.31
C SER A 198 -4.34 -14.51 13.82
N GLN A 199 -3.43 -13.72 13.23
CA GLN A 199 -3.28 -12.30 13.55
C GLN A 199 -4.44 -11.48 13.02
N LYS A 200 -4.90 -11.76 11.77
CA LYS A 200 -6.11 -11.13 11.21
C LYS A 200 -7.33 -11.41 12.08
N GLN A 201 -7.46 -12.64 12.56
CA GLN A 201 -8.57 -13.07 13.44
C GLN A 201 -8.52 -12.37 14.82
N ALA A 202 -7.34 -12.28 15.43
CA ALA A 202 -7.17 -11.65 16.75
C ALA A 202 -7.35 -10.12 16.72
N GLY A 203 -7.20 -9.53 15.56
CA GLY A 203 -7.17 -8.08 15.34
C GLY A 203 -5.74 -7.56 15.18
N ALA A 204 -5.49 -6.91 14.05
CA ALA A 204 -4.18 -6.38 13.69
C ALA A 204 -4.31 -5.11 12.86
N VAL A 205 -3.31 -4.25 12.96
CA VAL A 205 -3.14 -3.08 12.09
C VAL A 205 -1.81 -3.22 11.37
N VAL A 206 -1.84 -3.13 10.04
CA VAL A 206 -0.63 -2.95 9.23
C VAL A 206 -0.50 -1.47 8.93
N ILE A 207 0.68 -0.93 9.18
CA ILE A 207 1.04 0.46 8.89
C ILE A 207 2.30 0.41 8.03
N ASP A 208 2.17 0.81 6.78
CA ASP A 208 3.24 0.88 5.79
C ASP A 208 3.69 2.35 5.65
N ILE A 209 4.86 2.67 6.21
CA ILE A 209 5.39 4.03 6.23
C ILE A 209 6.35 4.21 5.06
N GLY A 210 5.84 4.68 3.93
CA GLY A 210 6.62 5.03 2.76
C GLY A 210 7.34 6.38 2.89
N GLY A 211 7.95 6.85 1.79
CA GLY A 211 8.59 8.17 1.76
C GLY A 211 7.60 9.32 1.90
N GLY A 212 6.55 9.34 1.09
CA GLY A 212 5.58 10.45 1.05
C GLY A 212 4.19 10.14 1.57
N VAL A 213 3.87 8.86 1.76
CA VAL A 213 2.56 8.35 2.18
C VAL A 213 2.77 7.30 3.27
N THR A 214 1.80 7.19 4.15
CA THR A 214 1.64 6.07 5.06
C THR A 214 0.30 5.41 4.76
N ASP A 215 0.34 4.17 4.29
CA ASP A 215 -0.83 3.33 4.06
C ASP A 215 -1.14 2.50 5.31
N TYR A 216 -2.41 2.25 5.57
CA TYR A 216 -2.80 1.42 6.70
C TYR A 216 -4.04 0.58 6.40
N ILE A 217 -4.13 -0.58 7.07
CA ILE A 217 -5.29 -1.46 7.02
C ILE A 217 -5.50 -2.11 8.38
N VAL A 218 -6.75 -2.19 8.79
CA VAL A 218 -7.18 -2.72 10.09
C VAL A 218 -7.98 -4.00 9.88
N TYR A 219 -7.53 -5.08 10.51
CA TYR A 219 -8.25 -6.35 10.58
C TYR A 219 -8.83 -6.55 11.98
N HIS A 220 -10.01 -7.15 12.04
CA HIS A 220 -10.63 -7.65 13.27
C HIS A 220 -11.62 -8.76 12.93
N ASP A 221 -11.61 -9.86 13.70
CA ASP A 221 -12.38 -11.07 13.39
C ASP A 221 -12.13 -11.64 11.98
N GLY A 222 -10.88 -11.58 11.51
CA GLY A 222 -10.47 -12.10 10.21
C GLY A 222 -10.82 -11.22 9.01
N VAL A 223 -11.55 -10.12 9.19
CA VAL A 223 -12.04 -9.27 8.11
C VAL A 223 -11.47 -7.86 8.16
N VAL A 224 -11.36 -7.22 7.01
CA VAL A 224 -10.95 -5.81 6.91
C VAL A 224 -12.04 -4.93 7.49
N ARG A 225 -11.70 -4.08 8.46
CA ARG A 225 -12.61 -3.13 9.08
C ARG A 225 -12.44 -1.71 8.56
N HIS A 226 -11.20 -1.34 8.28
CA HIS A 226 -10.88 -0.02 7.77
C HIS A 226 -9.56 -0.05 7.01
N SER A 227 -9.41 0.81 6.01
CA SER A 227 -8.16 1.03 5.30
C SER A 227 -8.08 2.48 4.82
N GLY A 228 -6.88 2.96 4.59
CA GLY A 228 -6.68 4.32 4.10
C GLY A 228 -5.22 4.66 3.90
N ALA A 229 -4.98 5.89 3.48
CA ALA A 229 -3.66 6.43 3.26
C ALA A 229 -3.56 7.87 3.76
N ILE A 230 -2.42 8.21 4.36
CA ILE A 230 -2.13 9.53 4.89
C ILE A 230 -0.95 10.11 4.14
N ALA A 231 -1.07 11.34 3.63
CA ALA A 231 0.00 12.03 2.88
C ALA A 231 1.15 12.51 3.79
N ILE A 232 1.60 11.66 4.71
CA ILE A 232 2.75 11.84 5.59
C ILE A 232 3.59 10.58 5.51
N GLY A 233 4.93 10.73 5.43
CA GLY A 233 5.88 9.63 5.39
C GLY A 233 7.26 10.10 5.81
N GLY A 234 8.28 9.28 5.55
CA GLY A 234 9.67 9.51 5.94
C GLY A 234 10.28 10.82 5.43
N ASP A 235 9.85 11.33 4.27
CA ASP A 235 10.31 12.59 3.71
C ASP A 235 9.92 13.80 4.58
N HIS A 236 8.81 13.71 5.30
CA HIS A 236 8.39 14.75 6.25
C HIS A 236 9.35 14.82 7.43
N ILE A 237 9.82 13.66 7.93
CA ILE A 237 10.86 13.59 8.97
C ILE A 237 12.16 14.22 8.46
N THR A 238 12.56 13.86 7.25
CA THR A 238 13.77 14.40 6.61
C THR A 238 13.70 15.92 6.45
N ASN A 239 12.56 16.42 6.02
CA ASN A 239 12.33 17.87 5.88
C ASN A 239 12.35 18.58 7.24
N ASP A 240 11.76 18.00 8.26
CA ASP A 240 11.79 18.57 9.61
C ASP A 240 13.22 18.63 10.16
N LEU A 241 14.02 17.59 9.92
CA LEU A 241 15.44 17.58 10.28
C LEU A 241 16.24 18.63 9.48
N CYS A 242 15.97 18.76 8.19
CA CYS A 242 16.59 19.78 7.34
C CYS A 242 16.37 21.19 7.92
N ILE A 243 15.14 21.50 8.29
CA ILE A 243 14.75 22.81 8.85
C ILE A 243 15.26 22.97 10.29
N GLY A 244 14.98 22.00 11.17
CA GLY A 244 15.27 22.07 12.59
C GLY A 244 16.76 22.10 12.90
N LEU A 245 17.55 21.32 12.14
CA LEU A 245 19.00 21.25 12.27
C LEU A 245 19.74 22.21 11.33
N ARG A 246 19.04 22.87 10.40
CA ARG A 246 19.63 23.76 9.36
C ARG A 246 20.78 23.07 8.60
N ILE A 247 20.51 21.91 8.04
CA ILE A 247 21.44 21.09 7.23
C ILE A 247 20.81 20.80 5.86
N PRO A 248 21.62 20.49 4.81
CA PRO A 248 21.07 20.10 3.52
C PRO A 248 20.20 18.84 3.61
N ILE A 249 19.18 18.75 2.77
CA ILE A 249 18.18 17.66 2.74
C ILE A 249 18.85 16.27 2.60
N THR A 250 19.88 16.17 1.78
CA THR A 250 20.64 14.93 1.59
C THR A 250 21.37 14.48 2.86
N ARG A 251 21.84 15.44 3.66
CA ARG A 251 22.46 15.16 4.96
C ARG A 251 21.42 14.82 6.02
N ALA A 252 20.27 15.47 5.98
CA ALA A 252 19.16 15.17 6.87
C ALA A 252 18.66 13.73 6.66
N GLU A 253 18.53 13.29 5.38
CA GLU A 253 18.13 11.92 5.05
C GLU A 253 19.17 10.91 5.56
N LYS A 254 20.45 11.14 5.29
CA LYS A 254 21.50 10.25 5.75
C LYS A 254 21.54 10.17 7.29
N LEU A 255 21.42 11.32 7.96
CA LEU A 255 21.40 11.41 9.43
C LEU A 255 20.20 10.67 10.02
N LYS A 256 19.00 10.81 9.40
CA LYS A 256 17.80 10.07 9.78
C LYS A 256 18.01 8.56 9.74
N ILE A 257 18.62 8.05 8.65
CA ILE A 257 18.81 6.61 8.42
C ILE A 257 19.87 6.04 9.37
N GLU A 258 21.01 6.73 9.51
CA GLU A 258 22.17 6.20 10.22
C GLU A 258 22.11 6.40 11.74
N GLU A 259 21.53 7.51 12.20
CA GLU A 259 21.62 7.95 13.60
C GLU A 259 20.25 8.24 14.25
N GLY A 260 19.17 8.29 13.44
CA GLY A 260 17.85 8.70 13.90
C GLY A 260 17.17 7.67 14.77
N SER A 261 16.48 8.14 15.81
CA SER A 261 15.60 7.35 16.66
C SER A 261 14.31 8.12 16.98
N ALA A 262 13.19 7.42 17.00
CA ALA A 262 11.94 7.98 17.50
C ALA A 262 11.84 7.94 19.03
N MET A 263 12.80 7.33 19.71
CA MET A 263 12.87 7.32 21.19
C MET A 263 13.61 8.55 21.69
N VAL A 264 12.99 9.29 22.60
CA VAL A 264 13.59 10.41 23.32
C VAL A 264 14.13 9.91 24.65
N GLY A 265 15.34 10.33 25.00
CA GLY A 265 16.06 9.79 26.15
C GLY A 265 16.78 8.48 25.84
N GLY A 266 17.61 7.99 26.74
CA GLY A 266 18.40 6.77 26.56
C GLY A 266 19.80 7.01 26.01
N HIS A 267 20.17 8.25 25.75
CA HIS A 267 21.54 8.67 25.40
C HIS A 267 22.15 9.53 26.51
N PRO A 268 23.47 9.55 26.65
CA PRO A 268 24.14 10.45 27.58
C PRO A 268 23.76 11.91 27.31
N PRO A 269 23.51 12.72 28.35
CA PRO A 269 23.23 14.13 28.16
C PRO A 269 24.39 14.85 27.43
N GLY A 270 24.05 15.62 26.39
CA GLY A 270 25.01 16.38 25.59
C GLY A 270 25.81 15.55 24.56
N GLU A 271 25.39 14.32 24.27
CA GLU A 271 25.96 13.52 23.17
C GLU A 271 25.76 14.21 21.84
N LYS A 272 26.84 14.35 21.08
CA LYS A 272 26.84 15.04 19.79
C LYS A 272 27.23 14.11 18.66
N ILE A 273 26.60 14.31 17.53
CA ILE A 273 26.89 13.64 16.26
C ILE A 273 27.66 14.62 15.38
N THR A 274 28.84 14.21 14.91
CA THR A 274 29.67 15.05 14.04
C THR A 274 29.35 14.78 12.57
N LEU A 275 28.76 15.75 11.89
CA LEU A 275 28.59 15.76 10.45
C LEU A 275 29.87 16.27 9.80
N ARG A 276 30.53 15.42 9.00
CA ARG A 276 31.81 15.74 8.35
C ARG A 276 31.65 16.82 7.28
N ASN A 277 32.73 17.58 7.08
CA ASN A 277 32.85 18.50 5.96
C ASN A 277 32.72 17.77 4.63
N ASP A 278 32.10 18.45 3.66
CA ASP A 278 32.02 18.00 2.27
C ASP A 278 31.85 19.22 1.35
N THR A 279 31.94 19.02 0.04
CA THR A 279 31.78 20.10 -0.95
C THR A 279 30.47 20.85 -0.72
N GLY A 280 30.56 22.12 -0.32
CA GLY A 280 29.40 22.98 -0.03
C GLY A 280 28.80 22.87 1.38
N PHE A 281 29.40 22.08 2.27
CA PHE A 281 28.96 21.98 3.68
C PHE A 281 30.17 21.98 4.64
N SER A 282 30.22 22.97 5.52
CA SER A 282 31.36 23.22 6.44
C SER A 282 31.43 22.28 7.65
N GLY A 283 30.65 21.20 7.68
CA GLY A 283 30.52 20.33 8.84
C GLY A 283 29.75 20.97 9.98
N LYS A 284 29.22 20.15 10.86
CA LYS A 284 28.42 20.61 12.00
C LYS A 284 28.34 19.55 13.08
N GLU A 285 28.33 19.97 14.34
CA GLU A 285 27.89 19.13 15.45
C GLU A 285 26.39 19.29 15.66
N VAL A 286 25.69 18.16 15.77
CA VAL A 286 24.26 18.06 16.01
C VAL A 286 24.06 17.38 17.35
N ASP A 287 23.21 17.94 18.19
CA ASP A 287 22.78 17.31 19.43
C ASP A 287 21.88 16.09 19.11
N ARG A 288 22.25 14.91 19.62
CA ARG A 288 21.53 13.66 19.41
C ARG A 288 20.12 13.70 19.95
N GLU A 289 19.93 14.32 21.11
CA GLU A 289 18.59 14.44 21.71
C GLU A 289 17.68 15.33 20.87
N LEU A 290 18.19 16.46 20.35
CA LEU A 290 17.44 17.31 19.43
C LEU A 290 17.05 16.58 18.15
N LEU A 291 17.96 15.78 17.57
CA LEU A 291 17.63 14.91 16.42
C LEU A 291 16.45 13.99 16.73
N ASN A 292 16.54 13.26 17.85
CA ASN A 292 15.51 12.30 18.24
C ASN A 292 14.19 12.99 18.62
N MET A 293 14.21 14.16 19.25
CA MET A 293 13.02 14.96 19.55
C MET A 293 12.26 15.37 18.29
N ILE A 294 12.97 15.80 17.24
CA ILE A 294 12.35 16.18 15.97
C ILE A 294 11.67 14.95 15.32
N ILE A 295 12.39 13.82 15.27
CA ILE A 295 11.85 12.57 14.72
C ILE A 295 10.62 12.11 15.53
N ASN A 296 10.73 12.08 16.85
CA ASN A 296 9.66 11.69 17.76
C ASN A 296 8.41 12.56 17.57
N ALA A 297 8.57 13.87 17.42
CA ALA A 297 7.45 14.80 17.23
C ALA A 297 6.65 14.43 15.97
N ARG A 298 7.33 14.14 14.83
CA ARG A 298 6.68 13.76 13.58
C ARG A 298 6.03 12.38 13.65
N VAL A 299 6.70 11.41 14.25
CA VAL A 299 6.16 10.05 14.44
C VAL A 299 4.92 10.09 15.34
N ASN A 300 4.95 10.87 16.42
CA ASN A 300 3.79 11.05 17.29
C ASN A 300 2.62 11.74 16.56
N GLU A 301 2.90 12.70 15.68
CA GLU A 301 1.85 13.32 14.86
C GLU A 301 1.20 12.28 13.93
N LEU A 302 1.99 11.47 13.23
CA LEU A 302 1.52 10.40 12.38
C LEU A 302 0.58 9.45 13.15
N PHE A 303 1.02 8.94 14.30
CA PHE A 303 0.19 8.05 15.12
C PHE A 303 -1.05 8.71 15.71
N LYS A 304 -1.02 10.00 16.01
CA LYS A 304 -2.20 10.75 16.43
C LYS A 304 -3.24 10.87 15.33
N ILE A 305 -2.81 10.97 14.06
CA ILE A 305 -3.72 11.02 12.90
C ILE A 305 -4.31 9.62 12.67
N LEU A 306 -3.49 8.57 12.71
CA LEU A 306 -3.96 7.19 12.57
C LEU A 306 -4.96 6.77 13.65
N LYS A 307 -4.91 7.38 14.84
CA LYS A 307 -5.82 7.05 15.95
C LYS A 307 -7.21 7.71 15.82
N LYS A 308 -7.36 8.70 14.96
CA LYS A 308 -8.64 9.41 14.74
C LYS A 308 -9.56 8.63 13.82
#